data_4395d6008f6805d71785c3fda422901d
#
_entry.id   4395d6008f6805d71785c3fda422901d
#
_cell.length_a   1.000
_cell.length_b   1.000
_cell.length_c   1.000
_cell.angle_alpha   90.00
_cell.angle_beta   90.00
_cell.angle_gamma   90.00
#
_symmetry.space_group_name_H-M   'P 1'
#
loop_
_entity.id
_entity.type
_entity.pdbx_description
1 polymer ?
#
loop_
_entity_poly.entity_id
_entity_poly.type
_entity_poly.pdbx_seq_one_letter_code
_entity_poly.pdbx_strand_id
1 'polypeptide(L)'
;MPHRNHSLTHAGDTAVSAYTSAERVLGIGVDFEPDAKVSADRARFFLTQRELETWPDVLQPHHAPDLLRLWTVKEALYKATADNDALAMRDFSVNEPWAWNGTATLSSRPEAALRYVTTVARGGYLTVAAVLAPQVAVAA
;
A
#
# COMPACT_ATOMS: atom_id res chain seq x y z
N MET A 1 -7.95 20.07 2.76
CA MET A 1 -7.97 18.77 2.05
C MET A 1 -9.03 17.86 2.65
N PRO A 2 -9.87 17.26 1.84
CA PRO A 2 -10.81 16.28 2.36
C PRO A 2 -10.05 15.08 2.91
N HIS A 3 -10.44 14.67 4.12
CA HIS A 3 -9.88 13.48 4.74
C HIS A 3 -10.60 12.25 4.23
N ARG A 4 -9.83 11.22 3.85
CA ARG A 4 -10.37 9.90 3.52
C ARG A 4 -10.34 9.05 4.79
N ASN A 5 -11.39 9.16 5.59
CA ASN A 5 -11.45 8.52 6.89
C ASN A 5 -12.08 7.11 6.88
N HIS A 6 -12.44 6.62 5.70
CA HIS A 6 -12.91 5.24 5.53
C HIS A 6 -12.51 4.71 4.17
N SER A 7 -12.42 3.40 4.06
CA SER A 7 -12.11 2.70 2.83
C SER A 7 -12.84 1.36 2.80
N LEU A 8 -13.15 0.91 1.61
CA LEU A 8 -13.83 -0.35 1.39
C LEU A 8 -13.12 -1.14 0.31
N THR A 9 -13.02 -2.44 0.50
CA THR A 9 -12.58 -3.38 -0.52
C THR A 9 -13.49 -4.60 -0.50
N HIS A 10 -13.62 -5.26 -1.64
CA HIS A 10 -14.32 -6.54 -1.69
C HIS A 10 -13.70 -7.44 -2.77
N ALA A 11 -13.72 -8.74 -2.50
CA ALA A 11 -13.29 -9.77 -3.44
C ALA A 11 -14.16 -11.00 -3.21
N GLY A 12 -14.79 -11.50 -4.28
CA GLY A 12 -15.76 -12.58 -4.17
C GLY A 12 -16.93 -12.21 -3.26
N ASP A 13 -17.16 -13.02 -2.23
CA ASP A 13 -18.21 -12.80 -1.23
C ASP A 13 -17.72 -12.10 0.04
N THR A 14 -16.46 -11.66 0.05
CA THR A 14 -15.85 -11.01 1.21
C THR A 14 -15.74 -9.51 0.97
N ALA A 15 -16.20 -8.72 1.93
CA ALA A 15 -16.04 -7.28 1.95
C ALA A 15 -15.33 -6.88 3.25
N VAL A 16 -14.41 -5.91 3.15
CA VAL A 16 -13.68 -5.37 4.29
C VAL A 16 -13.79 -3.86 4.25
N SER A 17 -14.11 -3.26 5.37
CA SER A 17 -14.09 -1.81 5.52
C SER A 17 -13.13 -1.42 6.63
N ALA A 18 -12.48 -0.29 6.45
CA ALA A 18 -11.62 0.32 7.44
C ALA A 18 -12.10 1.74 7.71
N TYR A 19 -12.05 2.15 8.96
CA TYR A 19 -12.49 3.47 9.38
C TYR A 19 -11.54 4.01 10.46
N THR A 20 -11.33 5.31 10.44
CA THR A 20 -10.59 6.00 11.50
C THR A 20 -11.24 7.35 11.80
N SER A 21 -11.22 7.75 13.08
CA SER A 21 -11.57 9.09 13.52
C SER A 21 -10.35 9.86 14.03
N ALA A 22 -9.14 9.30 13.89
CA ALA A 22 -7.92 9.95 14.34
C ALA A 22 -7.60 11.17 13.49
N GLU A 23 -7.43 12.33 14.14
CA GLU A 23 -7.21 13.61 13.44
C GLU A 23 -5.91 13.64 12.64
N ARG A 24 -4.90 12.87 13.07
CA ARG A 24 -3.60 12.81 12.38
C ARG A 24 -3.62 11.93 11.13
N VAL A 25 -4.66 11.16 10.93
CA VAL A 25 -4.81 10.33 9.74
C VAL A 25 -5.54 11.14 8.67
N LEU A 26 -4.83 11.53 7.62
CA LEU A 26 -5.37 12.30 6.50
C LEU A 26 -6.07 11.41 5.48
N GLY A 27 -5.76 10.15 5.45
CA GLY A 27 -6.39 9.19 4.56
C GLY A 27 -6.14 7.77 5.00
N ILE A 28 -7.09 6.89 4.72
CA ILE A 28 -6.98 5.46 5.00
C ILE A 28 -7.40 4.69 3.76
N GLY A 29 -6.71 3.60 3.49
CA GLY A 29 -7.03 2.69 2.39
C GLY A 29 -6.96 1.25 2.86
N VAL A 30 -7.86 0.43 2.35
CA VAL A 30 -7.84 -1.01 2.62
C VAL A 30 -7.94 -1.76 1.31
N ASP A 31 -7.15 -2.81 1.18
CA ASP A 31 -7.25 -3.73 0.08
C ASP A 31 -7.13 -5.17 0.55
N PHE A 32 -7.97 -6.04 -0.01
CA PHE A 32 -7.96 -7.46 0.24
C PHE A 32 -7.87 -8.19 -1.09
N GLU A 33 -6.84 -9.03 -1.23
CA GLU A 33 -6.66 -9.88 -2.38
C GLU A 33 -6.66 -11.33 -1.93
N PRO A 34 -7.61 -12.14 -2.44
CA PRO A 34 -7.59 -13.58 -2.18
C PRO A 34 -6.38 -14.22 -2.82
N ASP A 35 -6.10 -15.46 -2.43
CA ASP A 35 -4.97 -16.20 -2.99
C ASP A 35 -5.08 -16.22 -4.52
N ALA A 36 -4.14 -15.58 -5.19
CA ALA A 36 -4.04 -15.48 -6.63
C ALA A 36 -2.58 -15.39 -7.03
N LYS A 37 -2.30 -15.70 -8.28
CA LYS A 37 -0.93 -15.61 -8.80
C LYS A 37 -0.74 -14.30 -9.56
N VAL A 38 0.29 -13.56 -9.17
CA VAL A 38 0.75 -12.38 -9.89
C VAL A 38 2.03 -12.78 -10.63
N SER A 39 2.01 -12.66 -11.95
CA SER A 39 3.19 -12.96 -12.76
C SER A 39 4.25 -11.87 -12.62
N ALA A 40 5.51 -12.23 -12.89
CA ALA A 40 6.60 -11.27 -12.94
C ALA A 40 6.33 -10.15 -13.95
N ASP A 41 5.74 -10.49 -15.11
CA ASP A 41 5.41 -9.50 -16.13
C ASP A 41 4.39 -8.47 -15.63
N ARG A 42 3.34 -8.92 -14.94
CA ARG A 42 2.36 -8.01 -14.31
C ARG A 42 2.99 -7.17 -13.21
N ALA A 43 3.88 -7.75 -12.42
CA ALA A 43 4.53 -7.05 -11.33
C ALA A 43 5.36 -5.87 -11.82
N ARG A 44 5.92 -5.94 -13.03
CA ARG A 44 6.69 -4.84 -13.63
C ARG A 44 5.85 -3.57 -13.86
N PHE A 45 4.52 -3.70 -13.91
CA PHE A 45 3.63 -2.53 -14.06
C PHE A 45 3.40 -1.78 -12.75
N PHE A 46 3.62 -2.42 -11.60
CA PHE A 46 3.39 -1.74 -10.32
C PHE A 46 4.63 -1.62 -9.44
N LEU A 47 5.70 -2.38 -9.69
CA LEU A 47 6.94 -2.26 -8.94
C LEU A 47 7.78 -1.10 -9.48
N THR A 48 8.38 -0.34 -8.57
CA THR A 48 9.32 0.72 -8.92
C THR A 48 10.70 0.14 -9.17
N GLN A 49 11.52 0.89 -9.91
CA GLN A 49 12.92 0.51 -10.09
C GLN A 49 13.65 0.36 -8.75
N ARG A 50 13.39 1.26 -7.80
CA ARG A 50 13.98 1.22 -6.47
C ARG A 50 13.63 -0.07 -5.73
N GLU A 51 12.37 -0.51 -5.81
CA GLU A 51 11.94 -1.78 -5.20
C GLU A 51 12.67 -2.96 -5.82
N LEU A 52 12.82 -2.97 -7.14
CA LEU A 52 13.55 -4.02 -7.86
C LEU A 52 15.05 -4.02 -7.52
N GLU A 53 15.65 -2.85 -7.35
CA GLU A 53 17.05 -2.73 -6.92
C GLU A 53 17.25 -3.18 -5.48
N THR A 54 16.27 -2.86 -4.60
CA THR A 54 16.32 -3.21 -3.18
C THR A 54 16.06 -4.69 -2.95
N TRP A 55 15.23 -5.31 -3.79
CA TRP A 55 14.89 -6.73 -3.71
C TRP A 55 14.96 -7.37 -5.10
N PRO A 56 16.17 -7.61 -5.64
CA PRO A 56 16.33 -8.09 -7.02
C PRO A 56 15.67 -9.43 -7.29
N ASP A 57 15.57 -10.30 -6.27
CA ASP A 57 15.04 -11.65 -6.42
C ASP A 57 13.51 -11.71 -6.39
N VAL A 58 12.82 -10.60 -6.15
CA VAL A 58 11.36 -10.61 -5.97
C VAL A 58 10.59 -11.13 -7.18
N LEU A 59 11.17 -11.04 -8.38
CA LEU A 59 10.56 -11.55 -9.61
C LEU A 59 10.77 -13.05 -9.84
N GLN A 60 11.55 -13.73 -8.99
CA GLN A 60 11.72 -15.17 -9.07
C GLN A 60 10.39 -15.89 -8.75
N PRO A 61 10.13 -17.05 -9.39
CA PRO A 61 8.80 -17.72 -9.25
C PRO A 61 8.40 -18.01 -7.80
N HIS A 62 9.34 -18.34 -6.92
CA HIS A 62 9.03 -18.64 -5.53
C HIS A 62 8.57 -17.43 -4.72
N HIS A 63 8.73 -16.21 -5.25
CA HIS A 63 8.25 -14.96 -4.65
C HIS A 63 6.86 -14.55 -5.16
N ALA A 64 6.14 -15.39 -5.90
CA ALA A 64 4.80 -15.05 -6.36
C ALA A 64 3.85 -14.60 -5.24
N PRO A 65 3.86 -15.22 -4.03
CA PRO A 65 3.05 -14.71 -2.91
C PRO A 65 3.46 -13.30 -2.47
N ASP A 66 4.75 -12.97 -2.52
CA ASP A 66 5.24 -11.64 -2.19
C ASP A 66 4.78 -10.60 -3.20
N LEU A 67 4.69 -10.94 -4.47
CA LEU A 67 4.16 -10.06 -5.50
C LEU A 67 2.68 -9.73 -5.26
N LEU A 68 1.89 -10.72 -4.88
CA LEU A 68 0.48 -10.50 -4.52
C LEU A 68 0.37 -9.59 -3.28
N ARG A 69 1.18 -9.84 -2.28
CA ARG A 69 1.23 -9.03 -1.07
C ARG A 69 1.58 -7.58 -1.40
N LEU A 70 2.61 -7.35 -2.22
CA LEU A 70 3.00 -6.00 -2.66
C LEU A 70 1.90 -5.32 -3.46
N TRP A 71 1.20 -6.05 -4.31
CA TRP A 71 0.04 -5.51 -5.02
C TRP A 71 -1.02 -4.99 -4.05
N THR A 72 -1.32 -5.77 -3.00
CA THR A 72 -2.28 -5.37 -1.97
C THR A 72 -1.82 -4.09 -1.25
N VAL A 73 -0.52 -3.98 -0.97
CA VAL A 73 0.06 -2.77 -0.36
C VAL A 73 -0.11 -1.56 -1.28
N LYS A 74 0.21 -1.71 -2.57
CA LYS A 74 0.09 -0.62 -3.54
C LYS A 74 -1.35 -0.13 -3.69
N GLU A 75 -2.30 -1.05 -3.78
CA GLU A 75 -3.72 -0.72 -3.88
C GLU A 75 -4.21 0.01 -2.62
N ALA A 76 -3.81 -0.44 -1.44
CA ALA A 76 -4.19 0.21 -0.19
C ALA A 76 -3.61 1.62 -0.09
N LEU A 77 -2.34 1.80 -0.46
CA LEU A 77 -1.68 3.12 -0.50
C LEU A 77 -2.38 4.07 -1.47
N TYR A 78 -2.74 3.58 -2.65
CA TYR A 78 -3.46 4.35 -3.65
C TYR A 78 -4.81 4.84 -3.10
N LYS A 79 -5.57 3.93 -2.48
CA LYS A 79 -6.88 4.27 -1.89
C LYS A 79 -6.76 5.26 -0.73
N ALA A 80 -5.66 5.21 0.04
CA ALA A 80 -5.43 6.12 1.16
C ALA A 80 -5.10 7.54 0.72
N THR A 81 -4.67 7.73 -0.53
CA THR A 81 -4.14 8.99 -1.02
C THR A 81 -5.24 9.83 -1.66
N ALA A 82 -5.40 11.08 -1.19
CA ALA A 82 -6.33 12.03 -1.78
C ALA A 82 -5.82 12.47 -3.16
N ASP A 83 -6.74 12.89 -4.03
CA ASP A 83 -6.44 13.38 -5.38
C ASP A 83 -5.55 12.40 -6.15
N ASN A 84 -5.96 11.13 -6.14
CA ASN A 84 -5.17 10.04 -6.70
C ASN A 84 -5.45 9.75 -8.18
N ASP A 85 -6.32 10.53 -8.83
CA ASP A 85 -6.76 10.27 -10.21
C ASP A 85 -5.60 10.27 -11.22
N ALA A 86 -4.59 11.11 -10.99
CA ALA A 86 -3.42 11.20 -11.85
C ALA A 86 -2.26 10.29 -11.42
N LEU A 87 -2.47 9.48 -10.38
CA LEU A 87 -1.43 8.61 -9.82
C LEU A 87 -1.53 7.20 -10.38
N ALA A 88 -0.37 6.55 -10.49
CA ALA A 88 -0.25 5.14 -10.82
C ALA A 88 0.40 4.37 -9.66
N MET A 89 0.29 3.06 -9.67
CA MET A 89 0.91 2.22 -8.62
C MET A 89 2.43 2.43 -8.53
N ARG A 90 3.09 2.72 -9.66
CA ARG A 90 4.53 2.98 -9.72
C ARG A 90 4.94 4.33 -9.16
N ASP A 91 3.99 5.20 -8.81
CA ASP A 91 4.30 6.45 -8.11
C ASP A 91 4.58 6.20 -6.62
N PHE A 92 4.16 5.05 -6.11
CA PHE A 92 4.41 4.62 -4.73
C PHE A 92 5.58 3.65 -4.69
N SER A 93 6.58 3.94 -3.87
CA SER A 93 7.71 3.05 -3.64
C SER A 93 7.70 2.57 -2.20
N VAL A 94 7.60 1.26 -2.00
CA VAL A 94 7.67 0.65 -0.68
C VAL A 94 9.14 0.64 -0.26
N ASN A 95 9.45 1.22 0.90
CA ASN A 95 10.85 1.44 1.30
C ASN A 95 11.57 0.12 1.64
N GLU A 96 10.86 -0.83 2.25
CA GLU A 96 11.35 -2.17 2.53
C GLU A 96 10.36 -3.19 1.96
N PRO A 97 10.45 -3.55 0.67
CA PRO A 97 9.39 -4.31 0.00
C PRO A 97 9.16 -5.71 0.57
N TRP A 98 10.12 -6.28 1.28
CA TRP A 98 9.94 -7.55 1.98
C TRP A 98 9.13 -7.40 3.28
N ALA A 99 8.98 -6.19 3.82
CA ALA A 99 8.34 -5.96 5.11
C ALA A 99 6.82 -6.01 5.00
N TRP A 100 6.19 -6.66 5.96
CA TRP A 100 4.72 -6.74 6.05
C TRP A 100 4.12 -5.46 6.63
N ASN A 101 4.90 -4.74 7.44
CA ASN A 101 4.54 -3.45 8.01
C ASN A 101 5.66 -2.48 7.69
N GLY A 102 5.34 -1.31 7.19
CA GLY A 102 6.39 -0.39 6.82
C GLY A 102 5.90 0.94 6.31
N THR A 103 6.78 1.60 5.60
CA THR A 103 6.57 2.93 5.04
C THR A 103 6.73 2.90 3.54
N ALA A 104 6.17 3.91 2.88
CA ALA A 104 6.30 4.10 1.44
C ALA A 104 6.55 5.57 1.14
N THR A 105 7.07 5.83 -0.05
CA THR A 105 7.31 7.17 -0.57
C THR A 105 6.47 7.38 -1.82
N LEU A 106 5.77 8.49 -1.88
CA LEU A 106 5.04 8.91 -3.08
C LEU A 106 5.92 9.89 -3.84
N SER A 107 6.27 9.58 -5.09
CA SER A 107 7.27 10.35 -5.85
C SER A 107 6.88 11.81 -6.05
N SER A 108 5.60 12.10 -6.27
CA SER A 108 5.09 13.46 -6.46
C SER A 108 4.86 14.24 -5.15
N ARG A 109 4.90 13.55 -4.02
CA ARG A 109 4.67 14.14 -2.68
C ARG A 109 5.61 13.48 -1.68
N PRO A 110 6.93 13.74 -1.80
CA PRO A 110 7.93 13.03 -0.97
C PRO A 110 7.83 13.37 0.52
N GLU A 111 7.15 14.47 0.87
CA GLU A 111 6.89 14.85 2.26
C GLU A 111 5.73 14.07 2.91
N ALA A 112 4.92 13.38 2.12
CA ALA A 112 3.80 12.62 2.65
C ALA A 112 4.28 11.43 3.48
N ALA A 113 3.76 11.29 4.68
CA ALA A 113 4.06 10.15 5.55
C ALA A 113 3.06 9.02 5.28
N LEU A 114 3.52 7.99 4.59
CA LEU A 114 2.73 6.83 4.20
C LEU A 114 3.16 5.63 5.01
N ARG A 115 2.18 4.93 5.61
CA ARG A 115 2.41 3.70 6.37
C ARG A 115 1.42 2.62 5.97
N TYR A 116 1.83 1.37 6.12
CA TYR A 116 0.95 0.23 5.85
C TYR A 116 1.21 -0.91 6.83
N VAL A 117 0.18 -1.72 7.02
CA VAL A 117 0.22 -2.97 7.77
C VAL A 117 -0.47 -4.03 6.94
N THR A 118 0.19 -5.16 6.74
CA THR A 118 -0.35 -6.29 5.98
C THR A 118 -0.47 -7.50 6.87
N THR A 119 -1.53 -8.25 6.71
CA THR A 119 -1.74 -9.53 7.40
C THR A 119 -2.33 -10.56 6.44
N VAL A 120 -2.18 -11.83 6.80
CA VAL A 120 -2.87 -12.92 6.12
C VAL A 120 -4.32 -12.92 6.57
N ALA A 121 -5.25 -13.06 5.62
CA ALA A 121 -6.66 -13.16 5.90
C ALA A 121 -7.32 -14.06 4.86
N ARG A 122 -8.04 -15.07 5.29
CA ARG A 122 -8.84 -15.96 4.42
C ARG A 122 -8.04 -16.51 3.22
N GLY A 123 -6.81 -16.92 3.44
CA GLY A 123 -5.94 -17.47 2.39
C GLY A 123 -5.29 -16.45 1.47
N GLY A 124 -5.55 -15.16 1.68
CA GLY A 124 -4.98 -14.07 0.92
C GLY A 124 -4.30 -13.06 1.81
N TYR A 125 -4.20 -11.82 1.32
CA TYR A 125 -3.55 -10.71 2.03
C TYR A 125 -4.52 -9.56 2.22
N LEU A 126 -4.46 -8.96 3.40
CA LEU A 126 -5.22 -7.76 3.74
C LEU A 126 -4.22 -6.67 4.14
N THR A 127 -4.29 -5.54 3.49
CA THR A 127 -3.46 -4.37 3.82
C THR A 127 -4.33 -3.20 4.20
N VAL A 128 -3.94 -2.53 5.28
CA VAL A 128 -4.45 -1.21 5.66
C VAL A 128 -3.31 -0.22 5.53
N ALA A 129 -3.55 0.86 4.80
CA ALA A 129 -2.58 1.94 4.62
C ALA A 129 -3.14 3.24 5.13
N ALA A 130 -2.26 4.15 5.53
CA ALA A 130 -2.64 5.46 6.01
C ALA A 130 -1.68 6.54 5.51
N VAL A 131 -2.24 7.71 5.23
CA VAL A 131 -1.50 8.94 5.04
C VAL A 131 -1.60 9.71 6.34
N LEU A 132 -0.46 10.03 6.94
CA LEU A 132 -0.39 10.69 8.23
C LEU A 132 -0.03 12.17 8.06
N ALA A 133 -0.61 13.00 8.93
CA ALA A 133 -0.23 14.40 9.01
C ALA A 133 1.24 14.50 9.43
N PRO A 134 1.97 15.53 8.94
CA PRO A 134 3.33 15.78 9.38
C PRO A 134 3.36 15.96 10.90
N GLN A 135 4.38 15.39 11.54
CA GLN A 135 4.60 15.59 12.95
C GLN A 135 5.13 17.03 13.17
N VAL A 136 4.38 17.82 13.94
CA VAL A 136 4.86 19.16 14.32
C VAL A 136 5.93 18.98 15.38
N ALA A 137 7.16 19.45 15.08
CA ALA A 137 8.20 19.50 16.08
C ALA A 137 7.78 20.48 17.17
N VAL A 138 7.60 19.96 18.40
CA VAL A 138 7.39 20.83 19.55
C VAL A 138 8.74 21.38 19.95
N ALA A 139 8.91 22.70 19.80
CA ALA A 139 10.11 23.36 20.30
C ALA A 139 10.16 23.19 21.83
N ALA A 140 11.22 22.60 22.30
CA ALA A 140 11.46 22.45 23.73
C ALA A 140 11.74 23.82 24.37
#